data_b60fe7f4ef91856b040e970b0c1ec444
#
_entry.id   b60fe7f4ef91856b040e970b0c1ec444
#
_cell.length_a   1.000
_cell.length_b   1.000
_cell.length_c   1.000
_cell.angle_alpha   90.00
_cell.angle_beta   90.00
_cell.angle_gamma   90.00
#
_symmetry.space_group_name_H-M   'P 1'
#
loop_
_entity.id
_entity.type
_entity.pdbx_description
1 polymer ?
#
loop_
_entity_poly.entity_id
_entity_poly.type
_entity_poly.pdbx_seq_one_letter_code
_entity_poly.pdbx_strand_id
1 'polypeptide(L)'
;MRPRLIALPLLLSLAAAAPHRPAAPAAAADGAGNRMAAFPPMSLPRPGDRPDPFVMHCSAEHWCARMAQDQTGRGWSIGVGHGAGMPMRADIEEGDEESEFAIWPHIVIEAGGAVLVGVEARRSTGYAGGGASGTRLILYRAEAGGGALHPVLDLPIGAAKDIRACFDSADRRHRLGACSDQYEFDGMLTLDPATRTGRPHFIYAARARTYPGRRSTDSDSTTAPPLRRSDLRWWTDPGCTYSRRFAFDPRENGYVPDRPLPACTDYLDF
;
A
#
# COMPACT_ATOMS: atom_id res chain seq x y z
N MET A 1 -50.60 34.27 -27.83
CA MET A 1 -49.56 34.19 -26.82
C MET A 1 -49.31 32.72 -26.50
N ARG A 2 -48.17 32.14 -26.91
CA ARG A 2 -47.77 30.74 -26.63
C ARG A 2 -46.68 30.75 -25.57
N PRO A 3 -46.77 29.97 -24.47
CA PRO A 3 -45.71 29.90 -23.48
C PRO A 3 -44.53 29.10 -24.01
N ARG A 4 -43.32 29.66 -23.87
CA ARG A 4 -42.06 28.99 -24.14
C ARG A 4 -41.68 28.15 -22.89
N LEU A 5 -41.63 26.80 -23.04
CA LEU A 5 -41.04 25.90 -22.07
C LEU A 5 -39.54 26.03 -22.15
N ILE A 6 -38.93 26.48 -21.06
CA ILE A 6 -37.47 26.49 -20.86
C ILE A 6 -37.09 25.13 -20.30
N ALA A 7 -36.39 24.33 -21.11
CA ALA A 7 -35.82 23.08 -20.66
C ALA A 7 -34.51 23.35 -19.87
N LEU A 8 -34.50 22.99 -18.59
CA LEU A 8 -33.34 23.09 -17.72
C LEU A 8 -32.47 21.83 -17.96
N PRO A 9 -31.16 21.96 -18.26
CA PRO A 9 -30.31 20.78 -18.40
C PRO A 9 -29.98 20.19 -17.02
N LEU A 10 -30.32 18.92 -16.85
CA LEU A 10 -29.97 18.13 -15.68
C LEU A 10 -28.47 17.77 -15.77
N LEU A 11 -27.63 18.44 -15.00
CA LEU A 11 -26.22 18.11 -14.83
C LEU A 11 -26.13 16.83 -13.96
N LEU A 12 -25.93 15.68 -14.60
CA LEU A 12 -25.54 14.45 -13.89
C LEU A 12 -24.08 14.60 -13.44
N SER A 13 -23.90 14.83 -12.15
CA SER A 13 -22.58 14.74 -11.51
C SER A 13 -22.19 13.28 -11.39
N LEU A 14 -21.26 12.80 -12.20
CA LEU A 14 -20.59 11.51 -11.97
C LEU A 14 -19.70 11.67 -10.72
N ALA A 15 -20.18 11.18 -9.60
CA ALA A 15 -19.34 10.97 -8.42
C ALA A 15 -18.37 9.82 -8.73
N ALA A 16 -17.09 10.12 -8.89
CA ALA A 16 -16.03 9.13 -8.94
C ALA A 16 -16.05 8.36 -7.61
N ALA A 17 -16.32 7.05 -7.67
CA ALA A 17 -16.23 6.19 -6.51
C ALA A 17 -14.78 6.14 -6.04
N ALA A 18 -14.52 6.61 -4.82
CA ALA A 18 -13.22 6.46 -4.18
C ALA A 18 -12.87 4.97 -4.08
N PRO A 19 -11.59 4.59 -4.28
CA PRO A 19 -11.17 3.20 -4.14
C PRO A 19 -11.53 2.68 -2.75
N HIS A 20 -12.23 1.56 -2.71
CA HIS A 20 -12.64 0.90 -1.48
C HIS A 20 -11.37 0.39 -0.78
N ARG A 21 -10.88 1.12 0.21
CA ARG A 21 -9.84 0.62 1.11
C ARG A 21 -10.47 -0.51 1.93
N PRO A 22 -9.96 -1.75 1.87
CA PRO A 22 -10.50 -2.83 2.69
C PRO A 22 -10.48 -2.41 4.16
N ALA A 23 -11.56 -2.71 4.89
CA ALA A 23 -11.65 -2.45 6.31
C ALA A 23 -10.48 -3.14 7.04
N ALA A 24 -9.86 -2.42 7.98
CA ALA A 24 -8.79 -2.97 8.79
C ALA A 24 -9.28 -4.28 9.45
N PRO A 25 -8.51 -5.39 9.36
CA PRO A 25 -8.89 -6.62 10.02
C PRO A 25 -9.06 -6.36 11.52
N ALA A 26 -10.09 -6.95 12.12
CA ALA A 26 -10.26 -6.98 13.56
C ALA A 26 -8.97 -7.55 14.20
N ALA A 27 -8.64 -7.15 15.43
CA ALA A 27 -7.46 -7.63 16.14
C ALA A 27 -7.32 -9.15 15.99
N ALA A 28 -6.27 -9.60 15.34
CA ALA A 28 -5.99 -11.00 15.09
C ALA A 28 -4.91 -11.49 16.06
N ALA A 29 -5.06 -12.71 16.57
CA ALA A 29 -4.05 -13.37 17.39
C ALA A 29 -3.67 -14.70 16.73
N ASP A 30 -2.40 -15.11 16.89
CA ASP A 30 -1.93 -16.44 16.52
C ASP A 30 -1.92 -17.40 17.71
N GLY A 31 -1.59 -18.66 17.48
CA GLY A 31 -1.55 -19.68 18.53
C GLY A 31 -0.33 -19.57 19.44
N ALA A 32 0.64 -18.71 19.14
CA ALA A 32 1.80 -18.40 19.99
C ALA A 32 1.52 -17.24 20.96
N GLY A 33 0.39 -16.54 20.81
CA GLY A 33 0.02 -15.39 21.61
C GLY A 33 0.49 -14.06 21.04
N ASN A 34 1.05 -14.03 19.83
CA ASN A 34 1.32 -12.77 19.13
C ASN A 34 -0.01 -12.17 18.65
N ARG A 35 -0.10 -10.83 18.63
CA ARG A 35 -1.32 -10.13 18.26
C ARG A 35 -1.04 -9.02 17.27
N MET A 36 -1.91 -8.89 16.27
CA MET A 36 -1.97 -7.72 15.40
C MET A 36 -3.16 -6.88 15.80
N ALA A 37 -2.94 -5.65 16.17
CA ALA A 37 -3.96 -4.74 16.67
C ALA A 37 -4.01 -3.45 15.85
N ALA A 38 -5.11 -2.72 15.93
CA ALA A 38 -5.21 -1.39 15.36
C ALA A 38 -4.19 -0.44 16.05
N PHE A 39 -3.60 0.42 15.22
CA PHE A 39 -2.64 1.44 15.64
C PHE A 39 -3.08 2.80 15.10
N PRO A 40 -4.18 3.35 15.66
CA PRO A 40 -4.77 4.56 15.14
C PRO A 40 -3.93 5.80 15.47
N PRO A 41 -4.04 6.87 14.66
CA PRO A 41 -3.52 8.17 15.05
C PRO A 41 -4.25 8.69 16.29
N MET A 42 -3.56 9.43 17.15
CA MET A 42 -4.16 10.04 18.34
C MET A 42 -5.23 11.08 18.01
N SER A 43 -5.11 11.76 16.90
CA SER A 43 -6.15 12.60 16.31
C SER A 43 -6.60 11.97 15.00
N LEU A 44 -7.88 11.71 14.85
CA LEU A 44 -8.41 11.19 13.59
C LEU A 44 -8.30 12.28 12.50
N PRO A 45 -7.65 12.00 11.36
CA PRO A 45 -7.67 12.90 10.22
C PRO A 45 -9.11 13.08 9.73
N ARG A 46 -9.43 14.28 9.24
CA ARG A 46 -10.71 14.52 8.60
C ARG A 46 -10.80 13.78 7.27
N PRO A 47 -12.00 13.40 6.81
CA PRO A 47 -12.14 12.82 5.49
C PRO A 47 -11.54 13.75 4.42
N GLY A 48 -10.60 13.23 3.63
CA GLY A 48 -9.89 13.98 2.59
C GLY A 48 -8.54 14.59 3.01
N ASP A 49 -8.18 14.56 4.29
CA ASP A 49 -6.84 14.97 4.73
C ASP A 49 -5.81 13.92 4.29
N ARG A 50 -4.63 14.40 3.90
CA ARG A 50 -3.47 13.53 3.72
C ARG A 50 -3.01 13.00 5.09
N PRO A 51 -2.46 11.76 5.16
CA PRO A 51 -1.85 11.29 6.39
C PRO A 51 -0.78 12.28 6.85
N ASP A 52 -0.88 12.75 8.09
CA ASP A 52 0.14 13.59 8.70
C ASP A 52 1.20 12.68 9.35
N PRO A 53 2.43 12.63 8.80
CA PRO A 53 3.48 11.77 9.34
C PRO A 53 3.94 12.17 10.74
N PHE A 54 3.63 13.39 11.18
CA PHE A 54 3.95 13.87 12.52
C PHE A 54 2.92 13.46 13.57
N VAL A 55 1.78 12.90 13.15
CA VAL A 55 0.78 12.40 14.08
C VAL A 55 1.32 11.18 14.82
N MET A 56 1.18 11.20 16.14
CA MET A 56 1.53 10.05 16.96
C MET A 56 0.43 8.98 16.87
N HIS A 57 0.83 7.74 16.65
CA HIS A 57 -0.03 6.57 16.69
C HIS A 57 0.19 5.83 18.01
N CYS A 58 -0.88 5.39 18.68
CA CYS A 58 -0.77 4.63 19.92
C CYS A 58 -1.73 3.43 19.94
N SER A 59 -1.25 2.31 20.47
CA SER A 59 -2.07 1.14 20.75
C SER A 59 -2.78 1.23 22.09
N ALA A 60 -3.77 0.35 22.31
CA ALA A 60 -4.44 0.21 23.60
C ALA A 60 -3.50 -0.24 24.72
N GLU A 61 -2.39 -0.91 24.39
CA GLU A 61 -1.36 -1.33 25.33
C GLU A 61 -0.26 -0.29 25.54
N HIS A 62 -0.54 0.99 25.21
CA HIS A 62 0.37 2.13 25.39
C HIS A 62 1.68 2.10 24.60
N TRP A 63 1.78 1.28 23.57
CA TRP A 63 2.84 1.42 22.59
C TRP A 63 2.51 2.58 21.67
N CYS A 64 3.47 3.49 21.49
CA CYS A 64 3.32 4.65 20.63
C CYS A 64 4.44 4.74 19.61
N ALA A 65 4.13 5.25 18.42
CA ALA A 65 5.11 5.57 17.39
C ALA A 65 4.85 6.96 16.81
N ARG A 66 5.92 7.61 16.40
CA ARG A 66 5.89 8.92 15.74
C ARG A 66 6.99 8.98 14.70
N MET A 67 6.69 9.56 13.56
CA MET A 67 7.69 9.93 12.57
C MET A 67 8.20 11.34 12.82
N ALA A 68 9.45 11.57 12.48
CA ALA A 68 10.08 12.89 12.56
C ALA A 68 10.95 13.11 11.33
N GLN A 69 10.95 14.33 10.84
CA GLN A 69 11.86 14.78 9.79
C GLN A 69 13.12 15.36 10.45
N ASP A 70 14.27 15.22 9.79
CA ASP A 70 15.49 15.86 10.26
C ASP A 70 15.46 17.39 10.04
N GLN A 71 16.48 18.08 10.51
CA GLN A 71 16.59 19.54 10.38
C GLN A 71 16.75 20.00 8.91
N THR A 72 17.17 19.13 8.02
CA THR A 72 17.31 19.43 6.58
C THR A 72 16.01 19.28 5.82
N GLY A 73 15.00 18.64 6.42
CA GLY A 73 13.73 18.31 5.79
C GLY A 73 13.82 17.14 4.80
N ARG A 74 14.95 16.44 4.72
CA ARG A 74 15.18 15.35 3.76
C ARG A 74 15.22 13.97 4.41
N GLY A 75 15.78 13.88 5.61
CA GLY A 75 15.87 12.63 6.37
C GLY A 75 14.62 12.39 7.20
N TRP A 76 14.16 11.16 7.23
CA TRP A 76 13.05 10.72 8.04
C TRP A 76 13.49 9.69 9.07
N SER A 77 12.83 9.67 10.21
CA SER A 77 13.04 8.67 11.24
C SER A 77 11.73 8.28 11.88
N ILE A 78 11.67 7.04 12.39
CA ILE A 78 10.60 6.57 13.23
C ILE A 78 11.08 6.42 14.67
N GLY A 79 10.33 6.99 15.61
CA GLY A 79 10.51 6.78 17.04
C GLY A 79 9.42 5.87 17.58
N VAL A 80 9.78 4.91 18.44
CA VAL A 80 8.87 3.98 19.09
C VAL A 80 9.13 3.94 20.58
N GLY A 81 8.08 3.87 21.39
CA GLY A 81 8.21 3.77 22.83
C GLY A 81 6.96 3.25 23.51
N HIS A 82 7.09 2.92 24.80
CA HIS A 82 5.98 2.53 25.65
C HIS A 82 5.68 3.66 26.65
N GLY A 83 4.44 4.15 26.67
CA GLY A 83 4.05 5.30 27.47
C GLY A 83 4.52 6.64 26.86
N ALA A 84 4.97 7.57 27.71
CA ALA A 84 5.30 8.95 27.29
C ALA A 84 6.68 9.13 26.61
N GLY A 85 7.55 8.12 26.66
CA GLY A 85 8.90 8.17 26.10
C GLY A 85 9.00 7.42 24.77
N MET A 86 9.85 7.92 23.85
CA MET A 86 10.18 7.25 22.60
C MET A 86 11.69 7.03 22.50
N PRO A 87 12.26 6.12 23.33
CA PRO A 87 13.71 5.93 23.41
C PRO A 87 14.31 5.20 22.21
N MET A 88 13.48 4.46 21.45
CA MET A 88 13.94 3.68 20.29
C MET A 88 13.70 4.48 19.02
N ARG A 89 14.73 4.55 18.17
CA ARG A 89 14.66 5.30 16.91
C ARG A 89 15.41 4.57 15.82
N ALA A 90 14.90 4.66 14.61
CA ALA A 90 15.59 4.28 13.37
C ALA A 90 15.44 5.39 12.34
N ASP A 91 16.49 5.61 11.57
CA ASP A 91 16.39 6.41 10.36
C ASP A 91 15.75 5.59 9.24
N ILE A 92 14.94 6.26 8.42
CA ILE A 92 14.31 5.65 7.26
C ILE A 92 15.20 5.95 6.07
N GLU A 93 15.93 4.93 5.60
CA GLU A 93 16.96 5.09 4.56
C GLU A 93 16.37 5.35 3.16
N GLU A 94 15.09 5.09 2.95
CA GLU A 94 14.42 5.29 1.66
C GLU A 94 13.59 6.56 1.67
N GLY A 95 14.12 7.63 1.12
CA GLY A 95 13.37 8.85 0.86
C GLY A 95 14.10 9.74 -0.12
N ASP A 96 13.57 9.86 -1.33
CA ASP A 96 13.82 11.01 -2.18
C ASP A 96 12.79 12.12 -1.86
N GLU A 97 12.95 13.27 -2.52
CA GLU A 97 12.05 14.43 -2.32
C GLU A 97 10.58 14.14 -2.72
N GLU A 98 10.31 13.02 -3.41
CA GLU A 98 8.99 12.60 -3.88
C GLU A 98 8.34 11.53 -2.99
N SER A 99 9.03 11.09 -1.93
CA SER A 99 8.53 10.04 -1.04
C SER A 99 7.63 10.62 0.06
N GLU A 100 6.44 10.04 0.21
CA GLU A 100 5.51 10.32 1.30
C GLU A 100 5.55 9.14 2.29
N PHE A 101 5.65 9.45 3.59
CA PHE A 101 5.68 8.42 4.63
C PHE A 101 4.48 8.52 5.55
N ALA A 102 3.99 7.38 6.01
CA ALA A 102 2.94 7.29 7.02
C ALA A 102 3.20 6.09 7.93
N ILE A 103 2.72 6.16 9.16
CA ILE A 103 2.72 5.00 10.06
C ILE A 103 1.62 4.04 9.60
N TRP A 104 1.98 2.77 9.43
CA TRP A 104 1.03 1.70 9.14
C TRP A 104 -0.02 1.59 10.26
N PRO A 105 -1.32 1.51 9.95
CA PRO A 105 -2.39 1.60 10.97
C PRO A 105 -2.54 0.33 11.82
N HIS A 106 -1.51 -0.50 11.85
CA HIS A 106 -1.47 -1.71 12.67
C HIS A 106 -0.14 -1.79 13.43
N ILE A 107 -0.20 -2.43 14.60
CA ILE A 107 0.97 -2.83 15.38
C ILE A 107 0.91 -4.33 15.61
N VAL A 108 2.06 -4.99 15.57
CA VAL A 108 2.16 -6.40 15.97
C VAL A 108 2.86 -6.48 17.31
N ILE A 109 2.24 -7.11 18.28
CA ILE A 109 2.75 -7.28 19.64
C ILE A 109 3.12 -8.75 19.78
N GLU A 110 4.42 -9.02 19.96
CA GLU A 110 4.93 -10.36 20.18
C GLU A 110 4.58 -10.84 21.60
N ALA A 111 4.37 -12.14 21.77
CA ALA A 111 4.15 -12.76 23.08
C ALA A 111 5.30 -12.48 24.07
N GLY A 112 6.52 -12.29 23.58
CA GLY A 112 7.71 -11.89 24.34
C GLY A 112 7.79 -10.39 24.69
N GLY A 113 6.81 -9.58 24.32
CA GLY A 113 6.73 -8.15 24.64
C GLY A 113 7.44 -7.23 23.64
N ALA A 114 8.16 -7.75 22.63
CA ALA A 114 8.64 -6.94 21.53
C ALA A 114 7.46 -6.53 20.61
N VAL A 115 7.65 -5.46 19.82
CA VAL A 115 6.63 -4.99 18.89
C VAL A 115 7.20 -4.75 17.49
N LEU A 116 6.34 -4.91 16.48
CA LEU A 116 6.64 -4.48 15.12
C LEU A 116 5.74 -3.30 14.78
N VAL A 117 6.37 -2.23 14.33
CA VAL A 117 5.70 -1.01 13.86
C VAL A 117 6.04 -0.82 12.39
N GLY A 118 5.03 -0.53 11.57
CA GLY A 118 5.20 -0.36 10.14
C GLY A 118 5.26 1.09 9.70
N VAL A 119 6.06 1.34 8.68
CA VAL A 119 6.07 2.58 7.89
C VAL A 119 5.60 2.25 6.48
N GLU A 120 4.59 2.95 6.01
CA GLU A 120 4.18 2.97 4.61
C GLU A 120 5.01 4.04 3.89
N ALA A 121 5.85 3.64 2.96
CA ALA A 121 6.62 4.51 2.09
C ALA A 121 5.95 4.56 0.72
N ARG A 122 5.42 5.71 0.33
CA ARG A 122 4.74 5.92 -0.95
C ARG A 122 5.57 6.81 -1.86
N ARG A 123 5.69 6.39 -3.11
CA ARG A 123 6.25 7.19 -4.20
C ARG A 123 5.19 7.36 -5.28
N SER A 124 5.25 8.50 -5.98
CA SER A 124 4.37 8.75 -7.12
C SER A 124 5.12 9.55 -8.17
N THR A 125 4.87 9.24 -9.43
CA THR A 125 5.40 9.99 -10.57
C THR A 125 4.27 10.29 -11.54
N GLY A 126 4.37 11.45 -12.20
CA GLY A 126 3.42 11.88 -13.21
C GLY A 126 4.15 12.36 -14.46
N TYR A 127 3.61 12.04 -15.61
CA TYR A 127 4.13 12.46 -16.91
C TYR A 127 2.97 12.73 -17.88
N ALA A 128 3.25 13.38 -19.02
CA ALA A 128 2.21 13.75 -19.99
C ALA A 128 1.41 12.56 -20.56
N GLY A 129 1.96 11.36 -20.46
CA GLY A 129 1.35 10.10 -20.92
C GLY A 129 0.69 9.28 -19.83
N GLY A 130 0.66 9.74 -18.57
CA GLY A 130 0.08 8.98 -17.46
C GLY A 130 0.70 9.28 -16.10
N GLY A 131 0.68 8.29 -15.22
CA GLY A 131 1.30 8.36 -13.91
C GLY A 131 1.38 7.00 -13.25
N ALA A 132 2.20 6.92 -12.22
CA ALA A 132 2.34 5.72 -11.41
C ALA A 132 2.50 6.08 -9.94
N SER A 133 2.08 5.19 -9.07
CA SER A 133 2.35 5.28 -7.63
C SER A 133 2.55 3.89 -7.05
N GLY A 134 3.41 3.80 -6.04
CA GLY A 134 3.63 2.57 -5.29
C GLY A 134 3.72 2.85 -3.81
N THR A 135 3.35 1.86 -3.02
CA THR A 135 3.45 1.91 -1.55
C THR A 135 4.13 0.64 -1.07
N ARG A 136 5.19 0.80 -0.28
CA ARG A 136 5.90 -0.29 0.40
C ARG A 136 5.60 -0.22 1.89
N LEU A 137 5.53 -1.36 2.53
CA LEU A 137 5.44 -1.51 3.98
C LEU A 137 6.79 -1.98 4.51
N ILE A 138 7.42 -1.17 5.35
CA ILE A 138 8.64 -1.53 6.05
C ILE A 138 8.29 -1.76 7.51
N LEU A 139 8.49 -2.98 8.03
CA LEU A 139 8.29 -3.28 9.45
C LEU A 139 9.61 -3.12 10.21
N TYR A 140 9.57 -2.34 11.27
CA TYR A 140 10.64 -2.16 12.24
C TYR A 140 10.32 -2.92 13.52
N ARG A 141 11.29 -3.64 14.05
CA ARG A 141 11.15 -4.38 15.31
C ARG A 141 11.78 -3.60 16.44
N ALA A 142 11.01 -3.43 17.51
CA ALA A 142 11.39 -2.80 18.78
C ALA A 142 11.42 -3.86 19.89
N GLU A 143 12.55 -4.00 20.57
CA GLU A 143 12.69 -4.92 21.70
C GLU A 143 12.00 -4.38 22.96
N ALA A 144 11.44 -5.26 23.79
CA ALA A 144 10.77 -4.87 25.03
C ALA A 144 11.70 -4.11 26.02
N GLY A 145 12.98 -4.42 25.99
CA GLY A 145 14.01 -3.80 26.85
C GLY A 145 14.57 -2.48 26.32
N GLY A 146 14.09 -1.98 25.19
CA GLY A 146 14.68 -0.84 24.49
C GLY A 146 15.85 -1.27 23.59
N GLY A 147 16.44 -0.31 22.88
CA GLY A 147 17.53 -0.55 21.93
C GLY A 147 17.27 0.10 20.57
N ALA A 148 18.01 -0.32 19.56
CA ALA A 148 17.83 0.18 18.20
C ALA A 148 16.61 -0.49 17.54
N LEU A 149 15.91 0.27 16.72
CA LEU A 149 14.92 -0.28 15.78
C LEU A 149 15.66 -0.85 14.57
N HIS A 150 15.24 -2.03 14.14
CA HIS A 150 15.81 -2.65 12.95
C HIS A 150 14.69 -2.96 11.95
N PRO A 151 14.86 -2.65 10.65
CA PRO A 151 13.94 -3.11 9.62
C PRO A 151 14.02 -4.63 9.52
N VAL A 152 12.89 -5.30 9.55
CA VAL A 152 12.82 -6.77 9.55
C VAL A 152 11.97 -7.33 8.41
N LEU A 153 11.23 -6.48 7.70
CA LEU A 153 10.42 -6.85 6.54
C LEU A 153 10.21 -5.63 5.66
N ASP A 154 10.24 -5.85 4.35
CA ASP A 154 9.94 -4.83 3.36
C ASP A 154 9.15 -5.47 2.20
N LEU A 155 7.92 -4.98 1.96
CA LEU A 155 6.99 -5.54 0.99
C LEU A 155 6.21 -4.46 0.24
N PRO A 156 5.95 -4.61 -1.07
CA PRO A 156 4.99 -3.79 -1.77
C PRO A 156 3.58 -4.10 -1.25
N ILE A 157 2.81 -3.08 -0.87
CA ILE A 157 1.42 -3.24 -0.40
C ILE A 157 0.41 -2.52 -1.30
N GLY A 158 0.87 -1.77 -2.28
CA GLY A 158 0.01 -1.12 -3.25
C GLY A 158 0.81 -0.59 -4.41
N ALA A 159 0.25 -0.65 -5.60
CA ALA A 159 0.71 0.10 -6.76
C ALA A 159 -0.44 0.38 -7.71
N ALA A 160 -0.35 1.52 -8.38
CA ALA A 160 -1.26 1.88 -9.46
C ALA A 160 -0.47 2.56 -10.57
N LYS A 161 -0.78 2.21 -11.81
CA LYS A 161 -0.20 2.82 -13.00
C LYS A 161 -1.30 3.09 -14.02
N ASP A 162 -1.26 4.26 -14.63
CA ASP A 162 -2.17 4.67 -15.72
C ASP A 162 -1.32 5.14 -16.89
N ILE A 163 -1.48 4.51 -18.06
CA ILE A 163 -0.75 4.82 -19.27
C ILE A 163 -1.74 5.22 -20.35
N ARG A 164 -1.59 6.43 -20.87
CA ARG A 164 -2.44 6.94 -21.95
C ARG A 164 -2.29 6.08 -23.21
N ALA A 165 -3.41 5.67 -23.76
CA ALA A 165 -3.49 4.76 -24.91
C ALA A 165 -4.36 5.28 -26.06
N CYS A 166 -4.80 6.58 -26.02
CA CYS A 166 -5.45 7.26 -27.15
C CYS A 166 -4.82 8.62 -27.39
N PHE A 167 -4.38 8.86 -28.60
CA PHE A 167 -3.77 10.13 -29.02
C PHE A 167 -4.63 10.85 -30.06
N ASP A 168 -5.50 10.11 -30.77
CA ASP A 168 -6.41 10.66 -31.75
C ASP A 168 -7.80 10.00 -31.73
N SER A 169 -8.64 10.35 -32.72
CA SER A 169 -9.98 9.78 -32.86
C SER A 169 -10.01 8.34 -33.39
N ALA A 170 -8.95 7.89 -34.07
CA ALA A 170 -8.83 6.50 -34.55
C ALA A 170 -8.51 5.60 -33.38
N ASP A 171 -7.55 5.97 -32.52
CA ASP A 171 -7.24 5.24 -31.29
C ASP A 171 -8.48 5.08 -30.40
N ARG A 172 -9.22 6.18 -30.19
CA ARG A 172 -10.45 6.15 -29.41
C ARG A 172 -11.47 5.15 -29.95
N ARG A 173 -11.61 5.04 -31.28
CA ARG A 173 -12.52 4.04 -31.90
C ARG A 173 -11.98 2.63 -31.72
N HIS A 174 -10.68 2.41 -31.98
CA HIS A 174 -10.03 1.11 -31.84
C HIS A 174 -10.10 0.60 -30.40
N ARG A 175 -10.02 1.50 -29.45
CA ARG A 175 -10.07 1.16 -28.02
C ARG A 175 -11.46 1.24 -27.40
N LEU A 176 -12.50 1.44 -28.20
CA LEU A 176 -13.90 1.57 -27.73
C LEU A 176 -14.06 2.59 -26.57
N GLY A 177 -13.23 3.66 -26.56
CA GLY A 177 -13.22 4.69 -25.55
C GLY A 177 -12.38 4.39 -24.30
N ALA A 178 -11.81 3.20 -24.15
CA ALA A 178 -10.87 2.89 -23.06
C ALA A 178 -9.49 3.48 -23.36
N CYS A 179 -9.29 4.76 -23.06
CA CYS A 179 -8.13 5.55 -23.45
C CYS A 179 -6.97 5.53 -22.46
N SER A 180 -7.02 4.67 -21.46
CA SER A 180 -5.93 4.37 -20.54
C SER A 180 -5.75 2.87 -20.40
N ASP A 181 -4.51 2.44 -20.25
CA ASP A 181 -4.16 1.15 -19.70
C ASP A 181 -3.90 1.31 -18.21
N GLN A 182 -4.64 0.58 -17.40
CA GLN A 182 -4.60 0.69 -15.94
C GLN A 182 -4.02 -0.60 -15.37
N TYR A 183 -3.15 -0.45 -14.39
CA TYR A 183 -2.49 -1.53 -13.68
C TYR A 183 -2.70 -1.27 -12.19
N GLU A 184 -3.14 -2.29 -11.46
CA GLU A 184 -3.33 -2.20 -10.02
C GLU A 184 -2.72 -3.42 -9.33
N PHE A 185 -2.04 -3.16 -8.22
CA PHE A 185 -1.47 -4.18 -7.34
C PHE A 185 -1.86 -3.85 -5.91
N ASP A 186 -2.45 -4.83 -5.23
CA ASP A 186 -2.85 -4.75 -3.83
C ASP A 186 -2.13 -5.85 -3.05
N GLY A 187 -1.42 -5.49 -1.99
CA GLY A 187 -0.77 -6.41 -1.06
C GLY A 187 -1.34 -6.25 0.36
N MET A 188 -1.58 -7.37 1.03
CA MET A 188 -2.09 -7.38 2.40
C MET A 188 -1.26 -8.32 3.26
N LEU A 189 -0.80 -7.81 4.41
CA LEU A 189 -0.07 -8.56 5.42
C LEU A 189 -0.99 -8.86 6.60
N THR A 190 -1.05 -10.13 7.01
CA THR A 190 -1.83 -10.58 8.18
C THR A 190 -1.01 -11.54 9.02
N LEU A 191 -1.35 -11.70 10.30
CA LEU A 191 -0.79 -12.79 11.12
C LEU A 191 -1.20 -14.15 10.56
N ASP A 192 -0.26 -15.11 10.59
CA ASP A 192 -0.57 -16.51 10.35
C ASP A 192 -1.15 -17.16 11.62
N PRO A 193 -2.44 -17.46 11.66
CA PRO A 193 -3.07 -18.05 12.83
C PRO A 193 -2.54 -19.46 13.16
N ALA A 194 -1.82 -20.09 12.23
CA ALA A 194 -1.21 -21.40 12.44
C ALA A 194 0.11 -21.35 13.21
N THR A 195 0.71 -20.18 13.47
CA THR A 195 1.88 -20.02 14.33
C THR A 195 1.56 -20.50 15.75
N ARG A 196 2.36 -21.43 16.30
CA ARG A 196 2.11 -22.01 17.62
C ARG A 196 3.13 -21.62 18.68
N THR A 197 4.32 -21.21 18.27
CA THR A 197 5.42 -20.85 19.17
C THR A 197 6.29 -19.78 18.53
N GLY A 198 6.97 -19.00 19.37
CA GLY A 198 7.99 -18.03 18.93
C GLY A 198 7.41 -16.76 18.32
N ARG A 199 8.20 -16.15 17.45
CA ARG A 199 7.85 -14.91 16.77
C ARG A 199 6.67 -15.11 15.80
N PRO A 200 5.90 -14.05 15.51
CA PRO A 200 4.79 -14.14 14.58
C PRO A 200 5.27 -14.62 13.20
N HIS A 201 4.47 -15.44 12.55
CA HIS A 201 4.58 -15.64 11.11
C HIS A 201 3.51 -14.76 10.44
N PHE A 202 3.76 -14.42 9.18
CA PHE A 202 2.82 -13.61 8.41
C PHE A 202 2.36 -14.36 7.15
N ILE A 203 1.13 -14.06 6.76
CA ILE A 203 0.61 -14.37 5.43
C ILE A 203 0.55 -13.06 4.66
N TYR A 204 1.29 -13.00 3.56
CA TYR A 204 1.21 -11.92 2.59
C TYR A 204 0.43 -12.40 1.39
N ALA A 205 -0.69 -11.74 1.10
CA ALA A 205 -1.53 -11.99 -0.06
C ALA A 205 -1.45 -10.81 -1.02
N ALA A 206 -1.11 -11.08 -2.28
CA ALA A 206 -1.05 -10.09 -3.35
C ALA A 206 -2.08 -10.39 -4.43
N ARG A 207 -2.67 -9.33 -5.00
CA ARG A 207 -3.56 -9.37 -6.14
C ARG A 207 -3.16 -8.30 -7.14
N ALA A 208 -2.98 -8.71 -8.39
CA ALA A 208 -2.68 -7.80 -9.48
C ALA A 208 -3.75 -7.90 -10.58
N ARG A 209 -4.05 -6.78 -11.21
CA ARG A 209 -5.05 -6.71 -12.28
C ARG A 209 -4.77 -5.58 -13.26
N THR A 210 -5.22 -5.77 -14.50
CA THR A 210 -5.10 -4.77 -15.58
C THR A 210 -6.45 -4.48 -16.22
N TYR A 211 -6.59 -3.28 -16.79
CA TYR A 211 -7.73 -2.84 -17.59
C TYR A 211 -7.23 -2.00 -18.79
N PRO A 212 -7.84 -2.15 -19.96
CA PRO A 212 -8.90 -3.06 -20.37
C PRO A 212 -8.33 -4.45 -20.71
N GLY A 213 -8.87 -5.50 -20.10
CA GLY A 213 -8.38 -6.87 -20.28
C GLY A 213 -6.91 -7.05 -19.88
N ARG A 214 -6.23 -8.04 -20.46
CA ARG A 214 -4.80 -8.26 -20.22
C ARG A 214 -3.97 -7.17 -20.90
N ARG A 215 -3.13 -6.45 -20.11
CA ARG A 215 -2.15 -5.46 -20.59
C ARG A 215 -0.77 -5.82 -20.05
N SER A 216 0.27 -5.35 -20.76
CA SER A 216 1.66 -5.40 -20.33
C SER A 216 2.34 -4.09 -20.68
N THR A 217 3.20 -3.60 -19.82
CA THR A 217 3.99 -2.40 -20.06
C THR A 217 5.06 -2.60 -21.14
N ASP A 218 5.39 -3.86 -21.46
CA ASP A 218 6.32 -4.21 -22.53
C ASP A 218 5.74 -4.06 -23.95
N SER A 219 4.43 -3.74 -24.05
CA SER A 219 3.74 -3.64 -25.34
C SER A 219 3.11 -2.27 -25.54
N ASP A 220 3.29 -1.70 -26.73
CA ASP A 220 2.60 -0.47 -27.12
C ASP A 220 1.13 -0.75 -27.47
N SER A 221 0.23 -0.26 -26.66
CA SER A 221 -1.20 -0.42 -26.82
C SER A 221 -1.79 0.31 -28.03
N THR A 222 -1.08 1.30 -28.60
CA THR A 222 -1.52 2.01 -29.81
C THR A 222 -1.37 1.15 -31.06
N THR A 223 -0.43 0.20 -31.05
CA THR A 223 -0.18 -0.74 -32.14
C THR A 223 -0.91 -2.08 -31.95
N ALA A 224 -1.56 -2.27 -30.82
CA ALA A 224 -2.30 -3.49 -30.51
C ALA A 224 -3.59 -3.61 -31.36
N PRO A 225 -4.10 -4.83 -31.60
CA PRO A 225 -5.38 -5.03 -32.26
C PRO A 225 -6.52 -4.26 -31.59
N PRO A 226 -7.57 -3.86 -32.37
CA PRO A 226 -8.72 -3.16 -31.80
C PRO A 226 -9.36 -3.95 -30.67
N LEU A 227 -9.75 -3.26 -29.59
CA LEU A 227 -10.44 -3.86 -28.46
C LEU A 227 -11.81 -4.39 -28.86
N ARG A 228 -12.21 -5.50 -28.25
CA ARG A 228 -13.56 -6.03 -28.27
C ARG A 228 -14.29 -5.60 -27.00
N ARG A 229 -15.64 -5.61 -27.03
CA ARG A 229 -16.43 -5.32 -25.83
C ARG A 229 -16.13 -6.26 -24.67
N SER A 230 -15.74 -7.51 -24.94
CA SER A 230 -15.30 -8.49 -23.95
C SER A 230 -14.03 -8.08 -23.21
N ASP A 231 -13.22 -7.18 -23.81
CA ASP A 231 -11.94 -6.74 -23.23
C ASP A 231 -12.15 -5.57 -22.26
N LEU A 232 -13.32 -4.89 -22.29
CA LEU A 232 -13.66 -3.79 -21.39
C LEU A 232 -14.00 -4.31 -19.98
N ARG A 233 -13.08 -5.02 -19.37
CA ARG A 233 -13.18 -5.59 -18.03
C ARG A 233 -11.82 -5.68 -17.40
N TRP A 234 -11.80 -5.68 -16.09
CA TRP A 234 -10.58 -6.00 -15.33
C TRP A 234 -10.19 -7.46 -15.54
N TRP A 235 -8.91 -7.68 -15.80
CA TRP A 235 -8.29 -9.00 -15.87
C TRP A 235 -7.37 -9.18 -14.68
N THR A 236 -7.57 -10.23 -13.89
CA THR A 236 -6.70 -10.58 -12.77
C THR A 236 -5.50 -11.36 -13.30
N ASP A 237 -4.30 -10.90 -12.98
CA ASP A 237 -3.06 -11.56 -13.37
C ASP A 237 -2.77 -12.74 -12.44
N PRO A 238 -2.84 -13.99 -12.93
CA PRO A 238 -2.55 -15.16 -12.11
C PRO A 238 -1.08 -15.28 -11.71
N GLY A 239 -0.14 -14.67 -12.46
CA GLY A 239 1.29 -14.66 -12.15
C GLY A 239 1.62 -13.74 -10.98
N CYS A 240 0.87 -12.65 -10.83
CA CYS A 240 1.05 -11.65 -9.79
C CYS A 240 -0.08 -11.64 -8.76
N THR A 241 -0.94 -12.66 -8.74
CA THR A 241 -1.94 -12.91 -7.70
C THR A 241 -1.54 -14.17 -6.93
N TYR A 242 -1.01 -13.99 -5.71
CA TYR A 242 -0.39 -15.07 -4.96
C TYR A 242 -0.49 -14.86 -3.45
N SER A 243 -0.17 -15.92 -2.69
CA SER A 243 0.04 -15.84 -1.25
C SER A 243 1.40 -16.45 -0.89
N ARG A 244 2.07 -15.85 0.12
CA ARG A 244 3.35 -16.31 0.68
C ARG A 244 3.29 -16.26 2.19
N ARG A 245 3.92 -17.25 2.82
CA ARG A 245 4.13 -17.27 4.25
C ARG A 245 5.51 -16.72 4.55
N PHE A 246 5.60 -15.79 5.50
CA PHE A 246 6.86 -15.25 5.99
C PHE A 246 7.14 -15.74 7.39
N ALA A 247 8.37 -16.18 7.62
CA ALA A 247 8.88 -16.58 8.92
C ALA A 247 10.17 -15.81 9.22
N PHE A 248 10.44 -15.53 10.49
CA PHE A 248 11.66 -14.83 10.88
C PHE A 248 12.87 -15.77 10.75
N ASP A 249 13.88 -15.34 10.01
CA ASP A 249 15.20 -16.00 9.92
C ASP A 249 16.22 -15.20 10.74
N PRO A 250 16.78 -15.79 11.82
CA PRO A 250 17.81 -15.11 12.62
C PRO A 250 19.11 -14.79 11.88
N ARG A 251 19.40 -15.49 10.77
CA ARG A 251 20.62 -15.27 9.97
C ARG A 251 20.49 -14.00 9.12
N GLU A 252 19.30 -13.81 8.56
CA GLU A 252 18.96 -12.61 7.79
C GLU A 252 18.52 -11.44 8.69
N ASN A 253 18.34 -11.71 9.99
CA ASN A 253 17.71 -10.78 10.95
C ASN A 253 16.40 -10.19 10.42
N GLY A 254 15.62 -10.96 9.69
CA GLY A 254 14.44 -10.51 8.97
C GLY A 254 13.44 -11.61 8.67
N TYR A 255 12.28 -11.21 8.17
CA TYR A 255 11.25 -12.13 7.71
C TYR A 255 11.52 -12.56 6.27
N VAL A 256 11.63 -13.84 6.04
CA VAL A 256 11.87 -14.43 4.72
C VAL A 256 10.63 -15.19 4.23
N PRO A 257 10.31 -15.14 2.93
CA PRO A 257 9.18 -15.87 2.39
C PRO A 257 9.49 -17.36 2.21
N ASP A 258 8.45 -18.20 2.28
CA ASP A 258 8.52 -19.65 2.01
C ASP A 258 8.95 -19.96 0.56
N ARG A 259 8.73 -19.05 -0.36
CA ARG A 259 9.16 -19.10 -1.77
C ARG A 259 9.39 -17.67 -2.29
N PRO A 260 10.27 -17.46 -3.27
CA PRO A 260 10.51 -16.14 -3.85
C PRO A 260 9.23 -15.44 -4.30
N LEU A 261 9.20 -14.13 -4.13
CA LEU A 261 8.12 -13.31 -4.66
C LEU A 261 8.27 -13.20 -6.19
N PRO A 262 7.16 -13.25 -6.95
CA PRO A 262 7.18 -12.87 -8.37
C PRO A 262 7.63 -11.42 -8.55
N ALA A 263 8.36 -11.13 -9.61
CA ALA A 263 8.86 -9.77 -9.87
C ALA A 263 7.75 -8.75 -10.13
N CYS A 264 6.67 -9.15 -10.80
CA CYS A 264 5.49 -8.32 -11.09
C CYS A 264 5.82 -6.95 -11.69
N THR A 265 6.78 -6.90 -12.61
CA THR A 265 7.34 -5.66 -13.19
C THR A 265 6.30 -4.78 -13.87
N ASP A 266 5.27 -5.34 -14.49
CA ASP A 266 4.16 -4.56 -15.07
C ASP A 266 3.50 -3.63 -14.05
N TYR A 267 3.56 -3.98 -12.76
CA TYR A 267 2.88 -3.28 -11.67
C TYR A 267 3.83 -2.50 -10.77
N LEU A 268 5.02 -3.05 -10.47
CA LEU A 268 5.89 -2.58 -9.39
C LEU A 268 7.11 -1.78 -9.87
N ASP A 269 7.36 -1.77 -11.19
CA ASP A 269 8.49 -1.05 -11.77
C ASP A 269 8.03 0.29 -12.36
N PHE A 270 8.52 1.44 -11.77
CA PHE A 270 8.24 2.81 -12.22
C PHE A 270 9.19 3.84 -11.60
#